data_adf19fcf0b4b250ff5dca2e8c83767a8
#
_entry.id   adf19fcf0b4b250ff5dca2e8c83767a8
#
_cell.length_a   1.000
_cell.length_b   1.000
_cell.length_c   1.000
_cell.angle_alpha   90.00
_cell.angle_beta   90.00
_cell.angle_gamma   90.00
#
_symmetry.space_group_name_H-M   'P 1'
#
loop_
_entity.id
_entity.type
_entity.pdbx_description
1 polymer ?
#
loop_
_entity_poly.entity_id
_entity_poly.type
_entity_poly.pdbx_seq_one_letter_code
_entity_poly.pdbx_strand_id
1 'polypeptide(L)'
;HGHHRRQRQMCIRDRSYPTKELVSLANSILSAVNDQNFVDIATQVSSALWRGDSVTLDEISSSYFATTSQVKEKLKTGNEIRNGKGYYFGSAYYYEKELYWGLDRLPYLEERLTELGARKKSENNEICALNLKAPKTLISEKKVNLYYYPSLNSPYTFVSTKRIREIRDEYPINLFMKPVLPMLMRKMNIPTNKAKYILSDAAREGRRYENEMKIIHSPIGNPARKSYSLFPAIDKAGKGFEYIEALLKASFQDGINIGDDNFLENLVTNLELDWE
;
A
#
# COMPACT_ATOMS: atom_id res chain seq x y z
N HIS A 1 -15.30 3.86 -26.41
CA HIS A 1 -14.47 2.61 -26.46
C HIS A 1 -12.98 2.82 -26.17
N GLY A 2 -12.43 4.05 -26.28
CA GLY A 2 -11.00 4.34 -26.09
C GLY A 2 -10.53 4.48 -24.64
N HIS A 3 -11.37 4.98 -23.73
CA HIS A 3 -10.99 5.22 -22.32
C HIS A 3 -10.84 3.94 -21.48
N HIS A 4 -11.68 2.94 -21.71
CA HIS A 4 -11.58 1.65 -20.98
C HIS A 4 -10.31 0.85 -21.33
N ARG A 5 -9.76 1.01 -22.55
CA ARG A 5 -8.49 0.38 -22.91
C ARG A 5 -7.28 1.01 -22.20
N ARG A 6 -7.27 2.33 -21.95
CA ARG A 6 -6.16 3.00 -21.27
C ARG A 6 -6.07 2.65 -19.79
N GLN A 7 -7.20 2.56 -19.07
CA GLN A 7 -7.20 2.16 -17.67
C GLN A 7 -6.78 0.69 -17.47
N ARG A 8 -7.23 -0.23 -18.34
CA ARG A 8 -6.76 -1.63 -18.32
C ARG A 8 -5.28 -1.75 -18.67
N GLN A 9 -4.72 -0.86 -19.48
CA GLN A 9 -3.30 -0.86 -19.80
C GLN A 9 -2.39 -0.32 -18.68
N MET A 10 -2.90 0.50 -17.76
CA MET A 10 -2.11 1.04 -16.64
C MET A 10 -1.92 0.07 -15.49
N CYS A 11 -2.89 -0.80 -15.20
CA CYS A 11 -2.85 -1.67 -14.03
C CYS A 11 -2.38 -3.11 -14.33
N ILE A 12 -2.55 -3.60 -15.56
CA ILE A 12 -2.14 -4.96 -15.95
C ILE A 12 -1.65 -4.90 -17.39
N ARG A 13 -0.36 -4.60 -17.58
CA ARG A 13 0.29 -5.10 -18.78
C ARG A 13 0.54 -6.57 -18.52
N ASP A 14 -0.09 -7.45 -19.29
CA ASP A 14 0.19 -8.88 -19.36
C ASP A 14 1.60 -9.10 -19.94
N ARG A 15 2.60 -8.62 -19.21
CA ARG A 15 4.00 -8.91 -19.47
C ARG A 15 4.35 -10.11 -18.60
N SER A 16 4.91 -11.12 -19.25
CA SER A 16 5.58 -12.19 -18.53
C SER A 16 6.64 -11.60 -17.60
N TYR A 17 6.77 -12.16 -16.41
CA TYR A 17 7.89 -11.81 -15.53
C TYR A 17 9.22 -12.06 -16.25
N PRO A 18 10.24 -11.21 -16.04
CA PRO A 18 11.56 -11.44 -16.57
C PRO A 18 12.08 -12.84 -16.19
N THR A 19 12.74 -13.51 -17.10
CA THR A 19 13.35 -14.83 -16.82
C THR A 19 14.48 -14.71 -15.80
N LYS A 20 14.83 -15.82 -15.17
CA LYS A 20 15.94 -15.83 -14.19
C LYS A 20 17.27 -15.44 -14.82
N GLU A 21 17.48 -15.79 -16.08
CA GLU A 21 18.67 -15.47 -16.87
C GLU A 21 18.78 -13.96 -17.08
N LEU A 22 17.69 -13.30 -17.54
CA LEU A 22 17.67 -11.86 -17.72
C LEU A 22 17.83 -11.09 -16.41
N VAL A 23 17.23 -11.59 -15.32
CA VAL A 23 17.44 -11.00 -13.98
C VAL A 23 18.89 -11.16 -13.53
N SER A 24 19.52 -12.30 -13.80
CA SER A 24 20.93 -12.53 -13.47
C SER A 24 21.85 -11.59 -14.26
N LEU A 25 21.60 -11.43 -15.56
CA LEU A 25 22.34 -10.51 -16.40
C LEU A 25 22.17 -9.06 -15.95
N ALA A 26 20.95 -8.62 -15.69
CA ALA A 26 20.68 -7.28 -15.16
C ALA A 26 21.41 -7.01 -13.83
N ASN A 27 21.42 -7.99 -12.92
CA ASN A 27 22.14 -7.88 -11.65
C ASN A 27 23.67 -7.78 -11.89
N SER A 28 24.21 -8.51 -12.85
CA SER A 28 25.64 -8.43 -13.23
C SER A 28 25.98 -7.02 -13.73
N ILE A 29 25.19 -6.49 -14.66
CA ILE A 29 25.37 -5.13 -15.18
C ILE A 29 25.33 -4.09 -14.07
N LEU A 30 24.22 -4.06 -13.29
CA LEU A 30 24.02 -3.07 -12.24
C LEU A 30 25.05 -3.15 -11.11
N SER A 31 25.63 -4.33 -10.89
CA SER A 31 26.71 -4.49 -9.92
C SER A 31 28.06 -3.93 -10.37
N ALA A 32 28.25 -3.78 -11.68
CA ALA A 32 29.49 -3.25 -12.28
C ALA A 32 29.46 -1.73 -12.52
N VAL A 33 28.26 -1.13 -12.58
CA VAL A 33 28.10 0.30 -12.86
C VAL A 33 28.56 1.15 -11.69
N ASN A 34 29.30 2.23 -11.97
CA ASN A 34 29.69 3.24 -10.98
C ASN A 34 28.56 4.24 -10.71
N ASP A 35 28.68 5.01 -9.63
CA ASP A 35 27.63 5.95 -9.18
C ASP A 35 27.32 7.05 -10.23
N GLN A 36 28.30 7.47 -11.01
CA GLN A 36 28.12 8.54 -12.01
C GLN A 36 27.18 8.14 -13.14
N ASN A 37 27.26 6.89 -13.61
CA ASN A 37 26.49 6.38 -14.73
C ASN A 37 25.27 5.55 -14.25
N PHE A 38 25.09 5.37 -12.94
CA PHE A 38 24.12 4.42 -12.41
C PHE A 38 22.69 4.73 -12.85
N VAL A 39 22.25 5.98 -12.79
CA VAL A 39 20.87 6.36 -13.10
C VAL A 39 20.52 6.04 -14.56
N ASP A 40 21.41 6.41 -15.48
CA ASP A 40 21.19 6.22 -16.92
C ASP A 40 21.21 4.73 -17.29
N ILE A 41 22.20 4.00 -16.81
CA ILE A 41 22.32 2.56 -17.10
C ILE A 41 21.20 1.78 -16.40
N ALA A 42 20.86 2.08 -15.14
CA ALA A 42 19.77 1.41 -14.44
C ALA A 42 18.42 1.64 -15.13
N THR A 43 18.19 2.81 -15.71
CA THR A 43 16.99 3.11 -16.50
C THR A 43 16.92 2.25 -17.75
N GLN A 44 18.02 2.14 -18.50
CA GLN A 44 18.11 1.31 -19.71
C GLN A 44 17.93 -0.17 -19.37
N VAL A 45 18.67 -0.67 -18.38
CA VAL A 45 18.59 -2.07 -17.91
C VAL A 45 17.19 -2.43 -17.44
N SER A 46 16.56 -1.58 -16.61
CA SER A 46 15.19 -1.83 -16.12
C SER A 46 14.20 -1.84 -17.28
N SER A 47 14.32 -0.92 -18.22
CA SER A 47 13.45 -0.86 -19.40
C SER A 47 13.60 -2.11 -20.29
N ALA A 48 14.83 -2.52 -20.58
CA ALA A 48 15.11 -3.72 -21.37
C ALA A 48 14.63 -4.98 -20.66
N LEU A 49 14.93 -5.13 -19.36
CA LEU A 49 14.52 -6.27 -18.53
C LEU A 49 13.00 -6.48 -18.57
N TRP A 50 12.22 -5.42 -18.35
CA TRP A 50 10.76 -5.52 -18.34
C TRP A 50 10.12 -5.65 -19.73
N ARG A 51 10.88 -5.42 -20.80
CA ARG A 51 10.45 -5.74 -22.17
C ARG A 51 10.88 -7.14 -22.62
N GLY A 52 11.73 -7.81 -21.85
CA GLY A 52 12.33 -9.08 -22.25
C GLY A 52 13.36 -8.93 -23.38
N ASP A 53 13.98 -7.75 -23.48
CA ASP A 53 14.92 -7.37 -24.52
C ASP A 53 16.33 -7.82 -24.13
N SER A 54 16.66 -9.08 -24.49
CA SER A 54 17.96 -9.66 -24.22
C SER A 54 19.08 -9.00 -25.01
N VAL A 55 18.80 -8.53 -26.23
CA VAL A 55 19.81 -7.93 -27.10
C VAL A 55 20.38 -6.66 -26.47
N THR A 56 19.50 -5.75 -26.03
CA THR A 56 19.95 -4.52 -25.35
C THR A 56 20.71 -4.85 -24.05
N LEU A 57 20.27 -5.86 -23.27
CA LEU A 57 21.00 -6.26 -22.06
C LEU A 57 22.38 -6.83 -22.38
N ASP A 58 22.53 -7.64 -23.42
CA ASP A 58 23.82 -8.19 -23.88
C ASP A 58 24.75 -7.07 -24.34
N GLU A 59 24.26 -6.08 -25.10
CA GLU A 59 25.02 -4.92 -25.52
C GLU A 59 25.57 -4.12 -24.34
N ILE A 60 24.72 -3.81 -23.33
CA ILE A 60 25.14 -3.09 -22.12
C ILE A 60 26.15 -3.93 -21.33
N SER A 61 25.97 -5.25 -21.27
CA SER A 61 26.85 -6.15 -20.53
C SER A 61 28.26 -6.18 -21.05
N SER A 62 28.47 -5.86 -22.34
CA SER A 62 29.79 -5.74 -22.94
C SER A 62 30.66 -4.66 -22.29
N SER A 63 30.04 -3.63 -21.72
CA SER A 63 30.74 -2.52 -21.04
C SER A 63 30.66 -2.64 -19.51
N TYR A 64 29.66 -3.33 -18.98
CA TYR A 64 29.41 -3.44 -17.55
C TYR A 64 29.12 -4.89 -17.17
N PHE A 65 30.11 -5.55 -16.59
CA PHE A 65 29.98 -6.94 -16.19
C PHE A 65 30.61 -7.20 -14.81
N ALA A 66 29.83 -7.73 -13.90
CA ALA A 66 30.32 -8.23 -12.62
C ALA A 66 30.22 -9.77 -12.56
N THR A 67 31.22 -10.39 -12.00
CA THR A 67 31.22 -11.85 -11.75
C THR A 67 30.16 -12.22 -10.74
N THR A 68 29.76 -13.49 -10.74
CA THR A 68 28.79 -14.02 -9.78
C THR A 68 29.19 -13.73 -8.31
N SER A 69 30.49 -13.76 -7.99
CA SER A 69 30.98 -13.44 -6.66
C SER A 69 30.76 -11.98 -6.29
N GLN A 70 31.09 -11.07 -7.22
CA GLN A 70 30.89 -9.62 -7.03
C GLN A 70 29.39 -9.27 -6.88
N VAL A 71 28.51 -9.90 -7.69
CA VAL A 71 27.06 -9.73 -7.57
C VAL A 71 26.58 -10.18 -6.19
N LYS A 72 27.01 -11.37 -5.74
CA LYS A 72 26.64 -11.88 -4.41
C LYS A 72 27.06 -10.95 -3.28
N GLU A 73 28.27 -10.40 -3.35
CA GLU A 73 28.78 -9.49 -2.33
C GLU A 73 27.99 -8.15 -2.32
N LYS A 74 27.74 -7.56 -3.50
CA LYS A 74 26.91 -6.36 -3.63
C LYS A 74 25.50 -6.57 -3.08
N LEU A 75 24.86 -7.66 -3.42
CA LEU A 75 23.51 -8.00 -2.93
C LEU A 75 23.50 -8.23 -1.42
N LYS A 76 24.53 -8.90 -0.88
CA LYS A 76 24.68 -9.10 0.56
C LYS A 76 24.79 -7.77 1.29
N THR A 77 25.72 -6.90 0.87
CA THR A 77 25.93 -5.58 1.46
C THR A 77 24.64 -4.72 1.36
N GLY A 78 23.97 -4.69 0.21
CA GLY A 78 22.71 -3.98 0.04
C GLY A 78 21.61 -4.50 0.94
N ASN A 79 21.51 -5.82 1.14
CA ASN A 79 20.55 -6.42 2.05
C ASN A 79 20.86 -6.08 3.52
N GLU A 80 22.13 -6.08 3.92
CA GLU A 80 22.56 -5.70 5.28
C GLU A 80 22.20 -4.24 5.56
N ILE A 81 22.52 -3.32 4.66
CA ILE A 81 22.15 -1.90 4.76
C ILE A 81 20.63 -1.75 4.88
N ARG A 82 19.86 -2.36 4.00
CA ARG A 82 18.40 -2.31 4.00
C ARG A 82 17.82 -2.84 5.31
N ASN A 83 18.29 -3.99 5.78
CA ASN A 83 17.84 -4.61 7.01
C ASN A 83 18.22 -3.74 8.23
N GLY A 84 19.42 -3.17 8.25
CA GLY A 84 19.88 -2.24 9.30
C GLY A 84 19.03 -0.96 9.36
N LYS A 85 18.44 -0.52 8.22
CA LYS A 85 17.47 0.57 8.17
C LYS A 85 16.05 0.14 8.54
N GLY A 86 15.83 -1.14 8.85
CA GLY A 86 14.53 -1.65 9.29
C GLY A 86 13.54 -1.92 8.16
N TYR A 87 14.02 -2.07 6.92
CA TYR A 87 13.15 -2.32 5.77
C TYR A 87 13.33 -3.72 5.17
N TYR A 88 12.32 -4.20 4.40
CA TYR A 88 12.23 -5.58 3.93
C TYR A 88 12.02 -5.71 2.42
N PHE A 89 11.75 -4.62 1.70
CA PHE A 89 11.60 -4.59 0.24
C PHE A 89 12.61 -3.66 -0.42
N GLY A 90 12.77 -3.78 -1.75
CA GLY A 90 13.41 -2.79 -2.59
C GLY A 90 12.51 -1.59 -2.87
N SER A 91 13.01 -0.62 -3.65
CA SER A 91 12.30 0.61 -4.04
C SER A 91 11.85 1.47 -2.85
N ALA A 92 12.62 1.47 -1.75
CA ALA A 92 12.40 2.31 -0.60
C ALA A 92 13.42 3.45 -0.57
N TYR A 93 12.95 4.63 -0.18
CA TYR A 93 13.77 5.80 0.09
C TYR A 93 13.90 5.94 1.59
N TYR A 94 15.09 6.21 2.08
CA TYR A 94 15.37 6.39 3.50
C TYR A 94 15.96 7.77 3.74
N TYR A 95 15.32 8.53 4.61
CA TYR A 95 15.79 9.84 5.03
C TYR A 95 15.53 10.03 6.53
N GLU A 96 16.56 10.37 7.28
CA GLU A 96 16.50 10.68 8.74
C GLU A 96 15.64 9.72 9.58
N LYS A 97 15.85 8.42 9.43
CA LYS A 97 15.10 7.34 10.12
C LYS A 97 13.66 7.12 9.59
N GLU A 98 13.24 7.85 8.56
CA GLU A 98 11.97 7.62 7.90
C GLU A 98 12.15 6.82 6.61
N LEU A 99 11.17 5.98 6.33
CA LEU A 99 11.09 5.14 5.14
C LEU A 99 9.90 5.55 4.28
N TYR A 100 10.13 5.64 2.98
CA TYR A 100 9.13 5.96 1.97
C TYR A 100 9.18 4.88 0.90
N TRP A 101 8.12 4.10 0.76
CA TRP A 101 8.12 2.97 -0.15
C TRP A 101 7.32 3.26 -1.41
N GLY A 102 8.01 3.16 -2.56
CA GLY A 102 7.41 3.32 -3.88
C GLY A 102 7.16 4.78 -4.26
N LEU A 103 6.65 4.97 -5.46
CA LEU A 103 6.44 6.30 -6.06
C LEU A 103 5.34 7.10 -5.35
N ASP A 104 4.34 6.42 -4.82
CA ASP A 104 3.21 7.01 -4.15
C ASP A 104 3.54 7.57 -2.75
N ARG A 105 4.76 7.32 -2.24
CA ARG A 105 5.29 7.92 -1.00
C ARG A 105 6.29 9.04 -1.24
N LEU A 106 6.69 9.28 -2.48
CA LEU A 106 7.58 10.41 -2.82
C LEU A 106 7.02 11.80 -2.50
N PRO A 107 5.71 12.06 -2.62
CA PRO A 107 5.15 13.33 -2.18
C PRO A 107 5.47 13.69 -0.73
N TYR A 108 5.42 12.73 0.18
CA TYR A 108 5.78 12.94 1.59
C TYR A 108 7.27 13.23 1.80
N LEU A 109 8.13 12.59 0.99
CA LEU A 109 9.57 12.89 1.02
C LEU A 109 9.83 14.30 0.47
N GLU A 110 9.18 14.68 -0.62
CA GLU A 110 9.29 16.04 -1.18
C GLU A 110 8.80 17.11 -0.18
N GLU A 111 7.67 16.88 0.47
CA GLU A 111 7.13 17.73 1.52
C GLU A 111 8.15 17.90 2.67
N ARG A 112 8.71 16.78 3.16
CA ARG A 112 9.73 16.78 4.22
C ARG A 112 11.00 17.54 3.83
N LEU A 113 11.49 17.34 2.61
CA LEU A 113 12.67 18.06 2.10
C LEU A 113 12.39 19.55 1.91
N THR A 114 11.17 19.92 1.54
CA THR A 114 10.74 21.31 1.40
C THR A 114 10.67 22.02 2.76
N GLU A 115 10.09 21.39 3.78
CA GLU A 115 10.06 21.89 5.15
C GLU A 115 11.46 22.17 5.72
N LEU A 116 12.44 21.36 5.33
CA LEU A 116 13.85 21.51 5.73
C LEU A 116 14.62 22.54 4.90
N GLY A 117 13.98 23.21 3.96
CA GLY A 117 14.63 24.20 3.10
C GLY A 117 15.62 23.60 2.09
N ALA A 118 15.53 22.31 1.81
CA ALA A 118 16.45 21.60 0.91
C ALA A 118 16.16 21.83 -0.59
N ARG A 119 15.17 22.64 -0.93
CA ARG A 119 14.80 22.93 -2.33
C ARG A 119 15.83 23.85 -2.99
N LYS A 120 16.32 23.49 -4.17
CA LYS A 120 17.33 24.26 -4.89
C LYS A 120 16.77 25.48 -5.65
N LYS A 121 15.47 25.47 -5.98
CA LYS A 121 14.81 26.55 -6.73
C LYS A 121 13.53 26.96 -6.02
N SER A 122 13.21 28.24 -6.09
CA SER A 122 12.01 28.84 -5.49
C SER A 122 10.70 28.58 -6.25
N GLU A 123 10.72 27.70 -7.24
CA GLU A 123 9.51 27.33 -7.99
C GLU A 123 8.54 26.58 -7.09
N ASN A 124 7.30 27.06 -7.03
CA ASN A 124 6.25 26.48 -6.18
C ASN A 124 5.60 25.20 -6.73
N ASN A 125 6.20 24.57 -7.74
CA ASN A 125 5.66 23.36 -8.36
C ASN A 125 6.14 22.11 -7.60
N GLU A 126 5.22 21.33 -7.06
CA GLU A 126 5.50 20.01 -6.55
C GLU A 126 5.91 19.09 -7.69
N ILE A 127 7.03 18.36 -7.50
CA ILE A 127 7.53 17.38 -8.48
C ILE A 127 6.71 16.10 -8.42
N CYS A 128 6.34 15.69 -7.21
CA CYS A 128 5.63 14.46 -6.93
C CYS A 128 4.20 14.72 -6.44
N ALA A 129 3.47 15.64 -7.04
CA ALA A 129 2.11 15.98 -6.63
C ALA A 129 1.19 14.76 -6.55
N LEU A 130 0.50 14.59 -5.42
CA LEU A 130 -0.60 13.65 -5.32
C LEU A 130 -1.81 14.23 -6.05
N ASN A 131 -2.05 13.78 -7.27
CA ASN A 131 -3.26 14.12 -8.02
C ASN A 131 -4.47 13.39 -7.42
N LEU A 132 -5.02 13.95 -6.34
CA LEU A 132 -6.20 13.42 -5.65
C LEU A 132 -7.52 13.90 -6.24
N LYS A 133 -7.48 14.77 -7.26
CA LYS A 133 -8.70 15.27 -7.89
C LYS A 133 -9.26 14.20 -8.83
N ALA A 134 -10.47 13.76 -8.54
CA ALA A 134 -11.25 13.00 -9.51
C ALA A 134 -11.37 13.82 -10.81
N PRO A 135 -11.24 13.18 -11.99
CA PRO A 135 -11.49 13.88 -13.24
C PRO A 135 -12.92 14.45 -13.19
N LYS A 136 -13.04 15.77 -13.38
CA LYS A 136 -14.33 16.39 -13.57
C LYS A 136 -14.99 15.74 -14.76
N THR A 137 -16.23 15.29 -14.59
CA THR A 137 -17.14 14.88 -15.64
C THR A 137 -17.09 13.42 -16.09
N LEU A 138 -17.94 12.66 -15.52
CA LEU A 138 -18.87 11.77 -16.26
C LEU A 138 -19.98 11.45 -15.26
N ILE A 139 -21.05 12.21 -15.26
CA ILE A 139 -22.26 11.82 -14.56
C ILE A 139 -22.79 10.59 -15.30
N SER A 140 -22.73 9.45 -14.65
CA SER A 140 -23.30 8.20 -15.15
C SER A 140 -24.32 7.73 -14.14
N GLU A 141 -25.52 7.47 -14.59
CA GLU A 141 -26.57 6.82 -13.77
C GLU A 141 -26.33 5.31 -13.62
N LYS A 142 -25.42 4.75 -14.42
CA LYS A 142 -25.12 3.32 -14.39
C LYS A 142 -24.35 2.95 -13.14
N LYS A 143 -25.01 2.25 -12.23
CA LYS A 143 -24.37 1.68 -11.04
C LYS A 143 -23.33 0.62 -11.41
N VAL A 144 -22.18 0.67 -10.74
CA VAL A 144 -21.13 -0.36 -10.84
C VAL A 144 -20.96 -1.07 -9.50
N ASN A 145 -20.63 -2.36 -9.56
CA ASN A 145 -20.40 -3.14 -8.34
C ASN A 145 -18.98 -2.92 -7.85
N LEU A 146 -18.85 -2.49 -6.58
CA LEU A 146 -17.59 -2.36 -5.86
C LEU A 146 -17.54 -3.40 -4.75
N TYR A 147 -16.54 -4.29 -4.80
CA TYR A 147 -16.31 -5.31 -3.76
C TYR A 147 -15.21 -4.82 -2.83
N TYR A 148 -15.53 -4.61 -1.57
CA TYR A 148 -14.59 -4.17 -0.55
C TYR A 148 -14.27 -5.31 0.41
N TYR A 149 -12.97 -5.54 0.64
CA TYR A 149 -12.45 -6.65 1.44
C TYR A 149 -11.75 -6.12 2.72
N PRO A 150 -12.49 -5.58 3.69
CA PRO A 150 -11.90 -5.03 4.91
C PRO A 150 -11.34 -6.13 5.82
N SER A 151 -10.27 -5.79 6.56
CA SER A 151 -9.72 -6.64 7.61
C SER A 151 -9.59 -5.85 8.91
N LEU A 152 -10.16 -6.37 10.00
CA LEU A 152 -10.23 -5.69 11.29
C LEU A 152 -8.85 -5.40 11.93
N ASN A 153 -7.79 -6.10 11.52
CA ASN A 153 -6.43 -5.83 12.00
C ASN A 153 -5.56 -5.09 10.96
N SER A 154 -6.17 -4.48 9.96
CA SER A 154 -5.41 -3.74 8.94
C SER A 154 -5.48 -2.23 9.19
N PRO A 155 -4.37 -1.58 9.55
CA PRO A 155 -4.34 -0.12 9.69
C PRO A 155 -4.72 0.59 8.39
N TYR A 156 -4.31 0.05 7.23
CA TYR A 156 -4.73 0.61 5.93
C TYR A 156 -6.24 0.48 5.68
N THR A 157 -6.87 -0.60 6.17
CA THR A 157 -8.33 -0.71 6.11
C THR A 157 -8.98 0.41 6.92
N PHE A 158 -8.50 0.66 8.15
CA PHE A 158 -9.00 1.76 8.97
C PHE A 158 -8.83 3.11 8.26
N VAL A 159 -7.63 3.43 7.81
CA VAL A 159 -7.33 4.71 7.14
C VAL A 159 -8.20 4.91 5.89
N SER A 160 -8.50 3.84 5.14
CA SER A 160 -9.28 3.93 3.90
C SER A 160 -10.78 4.04 4.11
N THR A 161 -11.34 3.76 5.29
CA THR A 161 -12.81 3.72 5.50
C THR A 161 -13.49 5.02 5.16
N LYS A 162 -12.95 6.17 5.60
CA LYS A 162 -13.49 7.50 5.29
C LYS A 162 -13.63 7.68 3.77
N ARG A 163 -12.59 7.32 3.01
CA ARG A 163 -12.59 7.46 1.54
C ARG A 163 -13.53 6.49 0.84
N ILE A 164 -13.67 5.27 1.36
CA ILE A 164 -14.65 4.31 0.82
C ILE A 164 -16.08 4.80 1.08
N ARG A 165 -16.33 5.45 2.22
CA ARG A 165 -17.62 6.11 2.51
C ARG A 165 -17.89 7.21 1.50
N GLU A 166 -16.95 8.14 1.30
CA GLU A 166 -17.06 9.23 0.31
C GLU A 166 -17.34 8.68 -1.11
N ILE A 167 -16.63 7.64 -1.52
CA ILE A 167 -16.86 6.97 -2.82
C ILE A 167 -18.27 6.37 -2.88
N ARG A 168 -18.73 5.71 -1.82
CA ARG A 168 -20.09 5.14 -1.76
C ARG A 168 -21.16 6.22 -1.90
N ASP A 169 -20.95 7.35 -1.24
CA ASP A 169 -21.95 8.40 -1.14
C ASP A 169 -21.95 9.31 -2.38
N GLU A 170 -20.82 9.50 -3.05
CA GLU A 170 -20.68 10.41 -4.20
C GLU A 170 -20.81 9.72 -5.57
N TYR A 171 -20.65 8.40 -5.64
CA TYR A 171 -20.63 7.68 -6.92
C TYR A 171 -21.77 6.65 -7.01
N PRO A 172 -22.32 6.39 -8.21
CA PRO A 172 -23.37 5.38 -8.42
C PRO A 172 -22.78 3.97 -8.32
N ILE A 173 -22.51 3.52 -7.09
CA ILE A 173 -21.97 2.19 -6.83
C ILE A 173 -22.94 1.33 -6.00
N ASN A 174 -22.84 0.02 -6.19
CA ASN A 174 -23.34 -0.98 -5.25
C ASN A 174 -22.14 -1.48 -4.46
N LEU A 175 -22.03 -1.15 -3.18
CA LEU A 175 -20.94 -1.60 -2.32
C LEU A 175 -21.25 -2.97 -1.73
N PHE A 176 -20.40 -3.96 -2.02
CA PHE A 176 -20.48 -5.30 -1.45
C PHE A 176 -19.37 -5.53 -0.45
N MET A 177 -19.73 -5.72 0.79
CA MET A 177 -18.79 -5.98 1.87
C MET A 177 -18.37 -7.45 1.88
N LYS A 178 -17.06 -7.70 1.86
CA LYS A 178 -16.46 -9.05 1.88
C LYS A 178 -15.33 -9.11 2.92
N PRO A 179 -15.64 -9.03 4.23
CA PRO A 179 -14.61 -9.02 5.27
C PRO A 179 -13.69 -10.23 5.19
N VAL A 180 -12.40 -10.01 5.46
CA VAL A 180 -11.37 -11.05 5.44
C VAL A 180 -10.70 -11.17 6.80
N LEU A 181 -10.42 -12.39 7.23
CA LEU A 181 -9.69 -12.63 8.47
C LEU A 181 -8.30 -11.97 8.43
N PRO A 182 -7.86 -11.40 9.55
CA PRO A 182 -6.51 -10.89 9.70
C PRO A 182 -5.43 -11.88 9.27
N MET A 183 -4.35 -11.37 8.64
CA MET A 183 -3.27 -12.22 8.10
C MET A 183 -2.69 -13.17 9.15
N LEU A 184 -2.48 -12.70 10.38
CA LEU A 184 -1.98 -13.53 11.48
C LEU A 184 -2.92 -14.68 11.82
N MET A 185 -4.23 -14.47 11.74
CA MET A 185 -5.24 -15.53 11.97
C MET A 185 -5.31 -16.54 10.81
N ARG A 186 -4.78 -16.20 9.64
CA ARG A 186 -4.59 -17.09 8.48
C ARG A 186 -3.23 -17.78 8.45
N LYS A 187 -2.49 -17.75 9.57
CA LYS A 187 -1.13 -18.31 9.71
C LYS A 187 -0.10 -17.68 8.76
N MET A 188 -0.32 -16.46 8.29
CA MET A 188 0.64 -15.74 7.47
C MET A 188 1.63 -15.02 8.38
N ASN A 189 2.91 -15.35 8.26
CA ASN A 189 3.95 -14.69 9.03
C ASN A 189 4.16 -13.24 8.54
N ILE A 190 4.20 -12.31 9.48
CA ILE A 190 4.50 -10.91 9.22
C ILE A 190 5.81 -10.57 9.93
N PRO A 191 6.91 -10.35 9.18
CA PRO A 191 8.17 -9.93 9.78
C PRO A 191 8.01 -8.64 10.59
N THR A 192 8.74 -8.53 11.70
CA THR A 192 8.65 -7.38 12.61
C THR A 192 8.87 -6.04 11.90
N ASN A 193 9.86 -5.98 11.00
CA ASN A 193 10.12 -4.77 10.22
C ASN A 193 8.94 -4.37 9.34
N LYS A 194 8.25 -5.37 8.75
CA LYS A 194 7.04 -5.14 7.97
C LYS A 194 5.91 -4.58 8.83
N ALA A 195 5.69 -5.15 10.00
CA ALA A 195 4.65 -4.69 10.92
C ALA A 195 4.91 -3.22 11.36
N LYS A 196 6.15 -2.90 11.74
CA LYS A 196 6.55 -1.53 12.12
C LYS A 196 6.34 -0.55 10.97
N TYR A 197 6.78 -0.90 9.75
CA TYR A 197 6.58 -0.04 8.58
C TYR A 197 5.10 0.21 8.30
N ILE A 198 4.26 -0.84 8.29
CA ILE A 198 2.82 -0.72 8.05
C ILE A 198 2.16 0.26 9.04
N LEU A 199 2.52 0.18 10.32
CA LEU A 199 1.95 1.08 11.33
C LEU A 199 2.39 2.54 11.10
N SER A 200 3.68 2.79 10.89
CA SER A 200 4.19 4.15 10.68
C SER A 200 3.70 4.76 9.37
N ASP A 201 3.61 3.97 8.30
CA ASP A 201 3.12 4.43 7.00
C ASP A 201 1.60 4.69 7.03
N ALA A 202 0.82 3.81 7.64
CA ALA A 202 -0.62 4.03 7.82
C ALA A 202 -0.91 5.23 8.74
N ALA A 203 -0.07 5.49 9.74
CA ALA A 203 -0.20 6.70 10.56
C ALA A 203 0.04 7.98 9.73
N ARG A 204 1.01 7.96 8.81
CA ARG A 204 1.28 9.04 7.86
C ARG A 204 0.08 9.29 6.95
N GLU A 205 -0.45 8.22 6.34
CA GLU A 205 -1.66 8.26 5.51
C GLU A 205 -2.88 8.75 6.31
N GLY A 206 -3.04 8.27 7.55
CA GLY A 206 -4.15 8.67 8.42
C GLY A 206 -4.16 10.17 8.72
N ARG A 207 -3.00 10.77 8.95
CA ARG A 207 -2.90 12.23 9.13
C ARG A 207 -3.29 12.99 7.87
N ARG A 208 -2.80 12.54 6.72
CA ARG A 208 -3.10 13.20 5.44
C ARG A 208 -4.59 13.14 5.07
N TYR A 209 -5.25 12.04 5.39
CA TYR A 209 -6.66 11.83 5.05
C TYR A 209 -7.63 12.08 6.21
N GLU A 210 -7.15 12.70 7.29
CA GLU A 210 -7.96 13.07 8.46
C GLU A 210 -8.70 11.86 9.08
N ASN A 211 -8.05 10.70 9.06
CA ASN A 211 -8.51 9.49 9.72
C ASN A 211 -7.37 8.89 10.54
N GLU A 212 -7.00 9.59 11.62
CA GLU A 212 -5.80 9.30 12.41
C GLU A 212 -5.99 8.12 13.34
N MET A 213 -4.99 7.23 13.37
CA MET A 213 -4.84 6.25 14.43
C MET A 213 -4.37 6.95 15.73
N LYS A 214 -4.94 6.56 16.87
CA LYS A 214 -4.60 7.12 18.19
C LYS A 214 -4.21 6.02 19.15
N ILE A 215 -5.18 5.40 19.80
CA ILE A 215 -4.99 4.28 20.72
C ILE A 215 -5.38 3.00 20.01
N ILE A 216 -4.47 2.03 19.97
CA ILE A 216 -4.69 0.77 19.24
C ILE A 216 -4.93 -0.36 20.22
N HIS A 217 -6.07 -1.03 20.10
CA HIS A 217 -6.33 -2.33 20.71
C HIS A 217 -6.35 -3.41 19.63
N SER A 218 -5.47 -4.41 19.76
CA SER A 218 -5.37 -5.48 18.75
C SER A 218 -6.62 -6.35 18.72
N PRO A 219 -7.29 -6.49 17.58
CA PRO A 219 -8.49 -7.33 17.46
C PRO A 219 -8.17 -8.81 17.19
N ILE A 220 -6.90 -9.22 17.24
CA ILE A 220 -6.49 -10.59 16.89
C ILE A 220 -7.10 -11.63 17.85
N GLY A 221 -7.53 -12.76 17.28
CA GLY A 221 -8.07 -13.88 18.05
C GLY A 221 -9.59 -13.80 18.27
N ASN A 222 -10.04 -13.98 19.49
CA ASN A 222 -11.46 -13.97 19.85
C ASN A 222 -12.20 -12.67 19.52
N PRO A 223 -11.64 -11.48 19.76
CA PRO A 223 -12.33 -10.24 19.41
C PRO A 223 -12.76 -10.20 17.94
N ALA A 224 -11.85 -10.49 17.01
CA ALA A 224 -12.19 -10.51 15.59
C ALA A 224 -13.19 -11.60 15.23
N ARG A 225 -13.06 -12.81 15.82
CA ARG A 225 -14.02 -13.90 15.55
C ARG A 225 -15.43 -13.53 15.95
N LYS A 226 -15.58 -12.98 17.15
CA LYS A 226 -16.86 -12.57 17.71
C LYS A 226 -17.50 -11.45 16.88
N SER A 227 -16.72 -10.41 16.56
CA SER A 227 -17.21 -9.33 15.69
C SER A 227 -17.63 -9.85 14.30
N TYR A 228 -16.85 -10.74 13.70
CA TYR A 228 -17.21 -11.30 12.40
C TYR A 228 -18.40 -12.26 12.44
N SER A 229 -18.71 -12.91 13.57
CA SER A 229 -19.88 -13.79 13.66
C SER A 229 -21.21 -13.02 13.54
N LEU A 230 -21.24 -11.77 13.98
CA LEU A 230 -22.41 -10.90 13.87
C LEU A 230 -22.57 -10.27 12.47
N PHE A 231 -21.46 -10.15 11.74
CA PHE A 231 -21.44 -9.43 10.46
C PHE A 231 -22.50 -9.91 9.45
N PRO A 232 -22.75 -11.22 9.22
CA PRO A 232 -23.70 -11.64 8.20
C PRO A 232 -25.13 -11.15 8.44
N ALA A 233 -25.59 -11.11 9.69
CA ALA A 233 -26.92 -10.61 10.05
C ALA A 233 -26.99 -9.09 9.85
N ILE A 234 -25.95 -8.37 10.31
CA ILE A 234 -25.87 -6.91 10.21
C ILE A 234 -25.75 -6.46 8.73
N ASP A 235 -24.97 -7.17 7.92
CA ASP A 235 -24.83 -6.87 6.47
C ASP A 235 -26.16 -7.12 5.73
N LYS A 236 -26.87 -8.18 6.07
CA LYS A 236 -28.22 -8.47 5.53
C LYS A 236 -29.22 -7.36 5.88
N ALA A 237 -29.09 -6.73 7.05
CA ALA A 237 -29.87 -5.57 7.46
C ALA A 237 -29.40 -4.24 6.80
N GLY A 238 -28.39 -4.29 5.92
CA GLY A 238 -27.88 -3.13 5.18
C GLY A 238 -26.92 -2.24 5.99
N LYS A 239 -26.45 -2.68 7.17
CA LYS A 239 -25.58 -1.91 8.07
C LYS A 239 -24.12 -2.44 8.10
N GLY A 240 -23.74 -3.29 7.14
CA GLY A 240 -22.42 -3.95 7.13
C GLY A 240 -21.24 -3.00 7.07
N PHE A 241 -21.34 -1.92 6.30
CA PHE A 241 -20.26 -0.93 6.21
C PHE A 241 -20.10 -0.16 7.52
N GLU A 242 -21.16 0.38 8.05
CA GLU A 242 -21.21 1.16 9.31
C GLU A 242 -20.69 0.33 10.48
N TYR A 243 -21.05 -0.96 10.52
CA TYR A 243 -20.57 -1.89 11.54
C TYR A 243 -19.04 -2.09 11.47
N ILE A 244 -18.50 -2.42 10.29
CA ILE A 244 -17.05 -2.62 10.11
C ILE A 244 -16.27 -1.34 10.40
N GLU A 245 -16.79 -0.20 9.97
CA GLU A 245 -16.17 1.10 10.24
C GLU A 245 -16.11 1.42 11.73
N ALA A 246 -17.20 1.18 12.47
CA ALA A 246 -17.25 1.39 13.92
C ALA A 246 -16.27 0.46 14.66
N LEU A 247 -16.17 -0.81 14.26
CA LEU A 247 -15.18 -1.75 14.80
C LEU A 247 -13.75 -1.29 14.56
N LEU A 248 -13.46 -0.82 13.37
CA LEU A 248 -12.13 -0.31 13.02
C LEU A 248 -11.80 0.96 13.80
N LYS A 249 -12.75 1.89 13.95
CA LYS A 249 -12.59 3.08 14.79
C LYS A 249 -12.32 2.70 16.24
N ALA A 250 -13.11 1.81 16.81
CA ALA A 250 -12.93 1.32 18.17
C ALA A 250 -11.52 0.72 18.38
N SER A 251 -11.04 -0.11 17.41
CA SER A 251 -9.73 -0.74 17.48
C SER A 251 -8.55 0.22 17.27
N PHE A 252 -8.63 1.17 16.33
CA PHE A 252 -7.48 1.97 15.90
C PHE A 252 -7.48 3.41 16.39
N GLN A 253 -8.60 3.89 16.93
CA GLN A 253 -8.73 5.26 17.40
C GLN A 253 -9.07 5.34 18.90
N ASP A 254 -9.99 4.49 19.36
CA ASP A 254 -10.53 4.58 20.70
C ASP A 254 -9.88 3.57 21.67
N GLY A 255 -9.10 2.61 21.18
CA GLY A 255 -8.39 1.60 21.99
C GLY A 255 -9.33 0.58 22.66
N ILE A 256 -10.50 0.33 22.08
CA ILE A 256 -11.54 -0.53 22.62
C ILE A 256 -11.35 -1.98 22.17
N ASN A 257 -11.58 -2.92 23.08
CA ASN A 257 -11.68 -4.34 22.74
C ASN A 257 -12.99 -4.61 22.01
N ILE A 258 -12.91 -4.79 20.69
CA ILE A 258 -14.09 -5.06 19.85
C ILE A 258 -14.75 -6.43 20.07
N GLY A 259 -14.21 -7.27 20.94
CA GLY A 259 -14.80 -8.54 21.33
C GLY A 259 -15.57 -8.47 22.66
N ASP A 260 -15.63 -7.30 23.28
CA ASP A 260 -16.40 -7.07 24.49
C ASP A 260 -17.91 -7.11 24.20
N ASP A 261 -18.68 -7.84 25.03
CA ASP A 261 -20.11 -8.03 24.80
C ASP A 261 -20.90 -6.74 24.93
N ASN A 262 -20.60 -5.94 25.95
CA ASN A 262 -21.30 -4.67 26.16
C ASN A 262 -21.02 -3.69 25.02
N PHE A 263 -19.78 -3.68 24.52
CA PHE A 263 -19.44 -2.86 23.36
C PHE A 263 -20.20 -3.30 22.10
N LEU A 264 -20.27 -4.61 21.85
CA LEU A 264 -20.96 -5.14 20.66
C LEU A 264 -22.47 -4.93 20.72
N GLU A 265 -23.08 -5.15 21.88
CA GLU A 265 -24.50 -4.89 22.12
C GLU A 265 -24.84 -3.41 21.89
N ASN A 266 -24.07 -2.50 22.49
CA ASN A 266 -24.24 -1.06 22.27
C ASN A 266 -24.05 -0.68 20.82
N LEU A 267 -23.07 -1.26 20.12
CA LEU A 267 -22.84 -0.98 18.71
C LEU A 267 -24.02 -1.44 17.84
N VAL A 268 -24.53 -2.64 18.05
CA VAL A 268 -25.67 -3.18 17.30
C VAL A 268 -26.92 -2.32 17.55
N THR A 269 -27.20 -1.98 18.81
CA THR A 269 -28.31 -1.09 19.19
C THR A 269 -28.18 0.30 18.55
N ASN A 270 -26.97 0.89 18.51
CA ASN A 270 -26.72 2.17 17.85
C ASN A 270 -26.89 2.11 16.32
N LEU A 271 -26.82 0.94 15.73
CA LEU A 271 -27.15 0.71 14.32
C LEU A 271 -28.65 0.49 14.08
N GLU A 272 -29.47 0.67 15.12
CA GLU A 272 -30.93 0.46 15.09
C GLU A 272 -31.31 -0.99 14.77
N LEU A 273 -30.50 -1.94 15.25
CA LEU A 273 -30.74 -3.37 15.12
C LEU A 273 -31.01 -4.02 16.50
N ASP A 274 -31.74 -5.11 16.49
CA ASP A 274 -32.00 -5.89 17.67
C ASP A 274 -30.79 -6.77 18.02
N TRP A 275 -30.46 -6.84 19.30
CA TRP A 275 -29.37 -7.67 19.80
C TRP A 275 -29.78 -9.13 20.04
N GLU A 276 -31.10 -9.44 20.23
CA GLU A 276 -31.62 -10.78 20.55
C GLU A 276 -31.49 -11.80 19.43
#